data_94d40055b8f5367a4f627e5dc063124e
#
_entry.id   94d40055b8f5367a4f627e5dc063124e
#
_cell.length_a   1.000
_cell.length_b   1.000
_cell.length_c   1.000
_cell.angle_alpha   90.00
_cell.angle_beta   90.00
_cell.angle_gamma   90.00
#
_symmetry.space_group_name_H-M   'P 1'
#
loop_
_entity.id
_entity.type
_entity.pdbx_description
1 polymer ?
#
loop_
_entity_poly.entity_id
_entity_poly.type
_entity_poly.pdbx_seq_one_letter_code
_entity_poly.pdbx_strand_id
1 'polypeptide(L)'
;MNVKIIKGLKNHYISDTGEVYSDCRGRMKKLKQYVDSRGLYMMITISENGIRHKFLIHRLVAEAFIPNPNNLPEVNHKDFNHKRNVAENLEWCTRQYNNNHMFEQKSNVRHYRECTLINNGNIVQHCKSINEACRIASELFNVSYSGLNRNKKSGSVEIVFDRTSNDYPVGE
;
A
#
# COMPACT_ATOMS: atom_id res chain seq x y z
N MET A 1 -10.63 -24.45 3.52
CA MET A 1 -9.47 -23.98 4.32
C MET A 1 -8.44 -25.09 4.34
N ASN A 2 -7.33 -24.86 3.67
CA ASN A 2 -6.20 -25.76 3.65
C ASN A 2 -5.15 -25.29 4.67
N VAL A 3 -4.49 -26.22 5.35
CA VAL A 3 -3.50 -25.92 6.38
C VAL A 3 -2.20 -26.64 6.07
N LYS A 4 -1.07 -25.95 6.13
CA LYS A 4 0.27 -26.50 5.91
C LYS A 4 1.19 -26.15 7.05
N ILE A 5 2.17 -27.02 7.31
CA ILE A 5 3.21 -26.75 8.32
C ILE A 5 4.08 -25.57 7.88
N ILE A 6 4.42 -24.70 8.82
CA ILE A 6 5.33 -23.58 8.56
C ILE A 6 6.75 -24.13 8.46
N LYS A 7 7.43 -23.85 7.35
CA LYS A 7 8.80 -24.31 7.11
C LYS A 7 9.74 -23.85 8.22
N GLY A 8 10.50 -24.78 8.77
CA GLY A 8 11.47 -24.51 9.83
C GLY A 8 10.89 -24.42 11.25
N LEU A 9 9.57 -24.56 11.42
CA LEU A 9 8.92 -24.61 12.74
C LEU A 9 8.32 -25.98 13.00
N LYS A 10 8.45 -26.46 14.25
CA LYS A 10 7.77 -27.67 14.70
C LYS A 10 6.37 -27.32 15.21
N ASN A 11 5.38 -28.13 14.84
CA ASN A 11 4.02 -28.01 15.38
C ASN A 11 3.33 -26.64 15.15
N HIS A 12 3.75 -25.87 14.13
CA HIS A 12 3.11 -24.62 13.76
C HIS A 12 2.64 -24.68 12.31
N TYR A 13 1.45 -24.20 12.07
CA TYR A 13 0.73 -24.33 10.80
C TYR A 13 0.17 -23.00 10.36
N ILE A 14 0.10 -22.80 9.06
CA ILE A 14 -0.53 -21.64 8.40
C ILE A 14 -1.66 -22.11 7.49
N SER A 15 -2.78 -21.42 7.49
CA SER A 15 -3.87 -21.66 6.54
C SER A 15 -3.71 -20.83 5.27
N ASP A 16 -4.39 -21.26 4.20
CA ASP A 16 -4.55 -20.50 2.95
C ASP A 16 -5.30 -19.16 3.13
N THR A 17 -5.97 -18.99 4.27
CA THR A 17 -6.66 -17.75 4.67
C THR A 17 -5.85 -16.86 5.60
N GLY A 18 -4.59 -17.24 5.91
CA GLY A 18 -3.68 -16.44 6.74
C GLY A 18 -3.82 -16.64 8.23
N GLU A 19 -4.49 -17.69 8.69
CA GLU A 19 -4.59 -18.00 10.10
C GLU A 19 -3.46 -18.93 10.55
N VAL A 20 -2.85 -18.64 11.70
CA VAL A 20 -1.76 -19.44 12.26
C VAL A 20 -2.25 -20.29 13.43
N TYR A 21 -1.83 -21.53 13.45
CA TYR A 21 -2.16 -22.49 14.48
C TYR A 21 -0.90 -23.13 15.07
N SER A 22 -1.00 -23.54 16.33
CA SER A 22 -0.03 -24.44 16.95
C SER A 22 -0.71 -25.76 17.32
N ASP A 23 -0.02 -26.86 17.10
CA ASP A 23 -0.42 -28.14 17.69
C ASP A 23 0.20 -28.30 19.07
N CYS A 24 -0.64 -28.33 20.07
CA CYS A 24 -0.21 -28.60 21.44
C CYS A 24 -0.85 -29.91 21.90
N ARG A 25 -0.06 -31.00 21.86
CA ARG A 25 -0.49 -32.35 22.26
C ARG A 25 -1.73 -32.87 21.52
N GLY A 26 -1.74 -32.72 20.18
CA GLY A 26 -2.86 -33.15 19.33
C GLY A 26 -4.07 -32.22 19.33
N ARG A 27 -3.93 -30.99 19.87
CA ARG A 27 -4.97 -29.96 19.83
C ARG A 27 -4.48 -28.74 19.04
N MET A 28 -5.11 -28.50 17.92
CA MET A 28 -4.86 -27.30 17.11
C MET A 28 -5.44 -26.07 17.82
N LYS A 29 -4.57 -25.13 18.17
CA LYS A 29 -4.92 -23.86 18.80
C LYS A 29 -4.59 -22.72 17.86
N LYS A 30 -5.58 -21.88 17.53
CA LYS A 30 -5.38 -20.64 16.77
C LYS A 30 -4.55 -19.66 17.60
N LEU A 31 -3.52 -19.10 16.99
CA LEU A 31 -2.62 -18.13 17.63
C LEU A 31 -3.07 -16.70 17.34
N LYS A 32 -2.90 -15.82 18.32
CA LYS A 32 -3.24 -14.40 18.19
C LYS A 32 -2.21 -13.69 17.31
N GLN A 33 -2.68 -13.03 16.29
CA GLN A 33 -1.91 -12.16 15.41
C GLN A 33 -2.07 -10.70 15.84
N TYR A 34 -1.15 -9.86 15.40
CA TYR A 34 -1.16 -8.41 15.68
C TYR A 34 -0.69 -7.63 14.45
N VAL A 35 -1.00 -6.35 14.42
CA VAL A 35 -0.55 -5.45 13.35
C VAL A 35 0.82 -4.88 13.72
N ASP A 36 1.71 -4.70 12.75
CA ASP A 36 3.03 -4.10 12.98
C ASP A 36 2.92 -2.66 13.51
N SER A 37 4.04 -2.10 14.00
CA SER A 37 4.07 -0.76 14.59
C SER A 37 3.64 0.36 13.64
N ARG A 38 3.68 0.12 12.33
CA ARG A 38 3.23 1.07 11.30
C ARG A 38 1.75 0.92 10.94
N GLY A 39 1.06 -0.07 11.51
CA GLY A 39 -0.35 -0.34 11.22
C GLY A 39 -0.63 -1.01 9.87
N LEU A 40 0.41 -1.47 9.17
CA LEU A 40 0.32 -1.93 7.79
C LEU A 40 0.14 -3.45 7.66
N TYR A 41 1.02 -4.24 8.29
CA TYR A 41 1.09 -5.68 8.06
C TYR A 41 0.66 -6.49 9.27
N MET A 42 -0.03 -7.60 9.00
CA MET A 42 -0.32 -8.61 10.01
C MET A 42 0.94 -9.42 10.33
N MET A 43 1.23 -9.58 11.61
CA MET A 43 2.39 -10.28 12.15
C MET A 43 2.01 -11.30 13.22
N ILE A 44 2.92 -12.22 13.45
CA ILE A 44 2.88 -13.14 14.59
C ILE A 44 4.27 -13.29 15.19
N THR A 45 4.32 -13.51 16.51
CA THR A 45 5.54 -13.89 17.21
C THR A 45 5.39 -15.33 17.68
N ILE A 46 6.29 -16.20 17.25
CA ILE A 46 6.35 -17.60 17.64
C ILE A 46 7.63 -17.80 18.46
N SER A 47 7.50 -18.46 19.62
CA SER A 47 8.65 -18.83 20.44
C SER A 47 8.98 -20.28 20.21
N GLU A 48 10.20 -20.57 19.79
CA GLU A 48 10.72 -21.92 19.60
C GLU A 48 12.08 -22.03 20.29
N ASN A 49 12.25 -23.05 21.13
CA ASN A 49 13.49 -23.26 21.91
C ASN A 49 13.92 -22.02 22.74
N GLY A 50 12.97 -21.25 23.26
CA GLY A 50 13.24 -20.03 24.03
C GLY A 50 13.54 -18.78 23.17
N ILE A 51 13.66 -18.93 21.86
CA ILE A 51 13.92 -17.82 20.93
C ILE A 51 12.61 -17.33 20.30
N ARG A 52 12.40 -16.03 20.32
CA ARG A 52 11.23 -15.40 19.71
C ARG A 52 11.50 -14.97 18.28
N HIS A 53 10.73 -15.51 17.35
CA HIS A 53 10.79 -15.18 15.94
C HIS A 53 9.53 -14.40 15.52
N LYS A 54 9.70 -13.31 14.80
CA LYS A 54 8.62 -12.52 14.23
C LYS A 54 8.44 -12.87 12.76
N PHE A 55 7.20 -13.15 12.38
CA PHE A 55 6.85 -13.50 11.01
C PHE A 55 5.77 -12.58 10.47
N LEU A 56 5.89 -12.21 9.19
CA LEU A 56 4.84 -11.54 8.42
C LEU A 56 3.87 -12.61 7.89
N ILE A 57 2.58 -12.45 8.14
CA ILE A 57 1.57 -13.45 7.78
C ILE A 57 1.53 -13.69 6.28
N HIS A 58 1.54 -12.64 5.45
CA HIS A 58 1.53 -12.78 3.99
C HIS A 58 2.72 -13.60 3.47
N ARG A 59 3.90 -13.48 4.08
CA ARG A 59 5.05 -14.30 3.68
C ARG A 59 4.88 -15.76 4.04
N LEU A 60 4.36 -16.06 5.23
CA LEU A 60 4.06 -17.44 5.62
C LEU A 60 3.04 -18.11 4.67
N VAL A 61 2.00 -17.36 4.28
CA VAL A 61 1.02 -17.86 3.31
C VAL A 61 1.65 -18.07 1.94
N ALA A 62 2.41 -17.09 1.46
CA ALA A 62 3.05 -17.19 0.14
C ALA A 62 4.04 -18.37 0.09
N GLU A 63 4.89 -18.54 1.08
CA GLU A 63 5.85 -19.66 1.18
C GLU A 63 5.16 -21.01 1.23
N ALA A 64 4.00 -21.11 1.88
CA ALA A 64 3.29 -22.36 2.02
C ALA A 64 2.44 -22.71 0.79
N PHE A 65 1.80 -21.75 0.14
CA PHE A 65 0.73 -22.00 -0.82
C PHE A 65 1.00 -21.54 -2.25
N ILE A 66 1.94 -20.63 -2.47
CA ILE A 66 2.19 -20.03 -3.78
C ILE A 66 3.55 -20.52 -4.31
N PRO A 67 3.59 -21.24 -5.45
CA PRO A 67 4.84 -21.62 -6.08
C PRO A 67 5.72 -20.41 -6.44
N ASN A 68 7.02 -20.51 -6.16
CA ASN A 68 8.00 -19.47 -6.52
C ASN A 68 9.19 -20.07 -7.30
N PRO A 69 8.98 -20.54 -8.54
CA PRO A 69 10.02 -21.19 -9.31
C PRO A 69 11.18 -20.26 -9.68
N ASN A 70 10.91 -18.96 -9.74
CA ASN A 70 11.88 -17.92 -10.12
C ASN A 70 12.56 -17.27 -8.91
N ASN A 71 12.33 -17.76 -7.69
CA ASN A 71 12.88 -17.21 -6.44
C ASN A 71 12.68 -15.70 -6.31
N LEU A 72 11.50 -15.20 -6.65
CA LEU A 72 11.16 -13.78 -6.55
C LEU A 72 11.17 -13.34 -5.09
N PRO A 73 11.74 -12.17 -4.77
CA PRO A 73 12.06 -11.79 -3.39
C PRO A 73 10.91 -11.21 -2.58
N GLU A 74 9.87 -10.69 -3.25
CA GLU A 74 8.80 -9.97 -2.60
C GLU A 74 7.43 -10.61 -2.79
N VAL A 75 6.53 -10.33 -1.85
CA VAL A 75 5.13 -10.75 -1.90
C VAL A 75 4.27 -9.50 -1.99
N ASN A 76 3.46 -9.40 -3.04
CA ASN A 76 2.52 -8.33 -3.27
C ASN A 76 1.09 -8.74 -2.88
N HIS A 77 0.28 -7.78 -2.42
CA HIS A 77 -1.16 -7.91 -2.26
C HIS A 77 -1.84 -7.32 -3.49
N LYS A 78 -2.51 -8.16 -4.28
CA LYS A 78 -3.13 -7.76 -5.56
C LYS A 78 -4.18 -6.66 -5.40
N ASP A 79 -4.91 -6.66 -4.28
CA ASP A 79 -5.96 -5.69 -3.96
C ASP A 79 -5.48 -4.49 -3.13
N PHE A 80 -4.16 -4.34 -2.93
CA PHE A 80 -3.54 -3.32 -2.07
C PHE A 80 -3.91 -3.38 -0.59
N ASN A 81 -4.71 -4.35 -0.15
CA ASN A 81 -5.07 -4.52 1.25
C ASN A 81 -4.05 -5.40 1.98
N HIS A 82 -3.07 -4.79 2.62
CA HIS A 82 -1.99 -5.48 3.34
C HIS A 82 -2.46 -6.34 4.54
N LYS A 83 -3.75 -6.25 4.92
CA LYS A 83 -4.34 -7.07 5.98
C LYS A 83 -5.05 -8.31 5.44
N ARG A 84 -5.32 -8.38 4.13
CA ARG A 84 -5.98 -9.51 3.49
C ARG A 84 -4.96 -10.55 3.01
N ASN A 85 -4.56 -11.43 3.91
CA ASN A 85 -3.49 -12.40 3.70
C ASN A 85 -4.00 -13.77 3.21
N VAL A 86 -4.95 -13.79 2.28
CA VAL A 86 -5.42 -15.03 1.64
C VAL A 86 -4.56 -15.37 0.43
N ALA A 87 -4.29 -16.66 0.19
CA ALA A 87 -3.38 -17.09 -0.87
C ALA A 87 -3.77 -16.56 -2.26
N GLU A 88 -5.06 -16.47 -2.55
CA GLU A 88 -5.60 -15.94 -3.82
C GLU A 88 -5.25 -14.46 -4.07
N ASN A 89 -5.09 -13.69 -2.99
CA ASN A 89 -4.77 -12.26 -3.03
C ASN A 89 -3.27 -11.97 -3.08
N LEU A 90 -2.43 -12.97 -2.92
CA LEU A 90 -0.99 -12.81 -2.84
C LEU A 90 -0.31 -13.30 -4.10
N GLU A 91 0.83 -12.71 -4.43
CA GLU A 91 1.69 -13.14 -5.53
C GLU A 91 3.15 -12.85 -5.21
N TRP A 92 4.05 -13.71 -5.72
CA TRP A 92 5.47 -13.43 -5.71
C TRP A 92 5.82 -12.43 -6.82
N CYS A 93 6.65 -11.46 -6.52
CA CYS A 93 7.02 -10.43 -7.47
C CYS A 93 8.46 -9.92 -7.29
N THR A 94 8.93 -9.17 -8.28
CA THR A 94 10.16 -8.40 -8.17
C THR A 94 9.90 -7.12 -7.35
N ARG A 95 10.96 -6.57 -6.75
CA ARG A 95 10.89 -5.28 -6.07
C ARG A 95 10.41 -4.14 -6.99
N GLN A 96 10.86 -4.16 -8.24
CA GLN A 96 10.44 -3.15 -9.22
C GLN A 96 8.94 -3.23 -9.52
N TYR A 97 8.40 -4.44 -9.73
CA TYR A 97 6.97 -4.65 -9.94
C TYR A 97 6.16 -4.17 -8.72
N ASN A 98 6.57 -4.55 -7.52
CA ASN A 98 5.88 -4.15 -6.28
C ASN A 98 5.87 -2.63 -6.09
N ASN A 99 6.98 -1.95 -6.38
CA ASN A 99 7.04 -0.50 -6.35
C ASN A 99 6.12 0.15 -7.40
N ASN A 100 6.13 -0.35 -8.64
CA ASN A 100 5.27 0.16 -9.71
C ASN A 100 3.78 -0.01 -9.36
N HIS A 101 3.39 -1.16 -8.84
CA HIS A 101 2.04 -1.43 -8.37
C HIS A 101 1.61 -0.43 -7.27
N MET A 102 2.49 -0.12 -6.31
CA MET A 102 2.25 0.94 -5.32
C MET A 102 2.14 2.33 -5.95
N PHE A 103 2.92 2.63 -7.00
CA PHE A 103 2.83 3.92 -7.69
C PHE A 103 1.54 4.06 -8.47
N GLU A 104 1.05 3.01 -9.12
CA GLU A 104 -0.25 3.00 -9.80
C GLU A 104 -1.39 3.31 -8.83
N GLN A 105 -1.40 2.71 -7.65
CA GLN A 105 -2.38 3.05 -6.62
C GLN A 105 -2.29 4.51 -6.17
N LYS A 106 -1.07 5.01 -5.95
CA LYS A 106 -0.86 6.40 -5.52
C LYS A 106 -1.17 7.41 -6.64
N SER A 107 -0.90 7.04 -7.90
CA SER A 107 -1.19 7.91 -9.04
C SER A 107 -2.68 8.08 -9.24
N ASN A 108 -3.47 7.02 -9.09
CA ASN A 108 -4.93 7.10 -9.15
C ASN A 108 -5.54 8.00 -8.06
N VAL A 109 -4.84 8.20 -6.93
CA VAL A 109 -5.34 9.06 -5.83
C VAL A 109 -4.75 10.47 -5.87
N ARG A 110 -3.53 10.65 -6.41
CA ARG A 110 -2.79 11.93 -6.30
C ARG A 110 -2.80 12.82 -7.54
N HIS A 111 -3.03 12.28 -8.75
CA HIS A 111 -2.75 13.02 -9.98
C HIS A 111 -3.94 13.65 -10.68
N TYR A 112 -5.16 13.42 -10.24
CA TYR A 112 -6.37 13.94 -10.88
C TYR A 112 -7.21 14.82 -9.95
N ARG A 113 -6.57 15.65 -9.12
CA ARG A 113 -7.31 16.77 -8.55
C ARG A 113 -7.37 17.86 -9.59
N GLU A 114 -8.54 18.01 -10.16
CA GLU A 114 -8.84 19.17 -11.00
C GLU A 114 -8.61 20.45 -10.20
N CYS A 115 -8.00 21.41 -10.84
CA CYS A 115 -7.66 22.68 -10.22
C CYS A 115 -7.73 23.80 -11.25
N THR A 116 -7.92 25.00 -10.77
CA THR A 116 -7.99 26.21 -11.58
C THR A 116 -6.73 27.03 -11.38
N LEU A 117 -6.04 27.36 -12.47
CA LEU A 117 -4.93 28.28 -12.49
C LEU A 117 -5.47 29.71 -12.56
N ILE A 118 -5.08 30.55 -11.62
CA ILE A 118 -5.51 31.94 -11.49
C ILE A 118 -4.27 32.84 -11.54
N ASN A 119 -4.36 33.96 -12.26
CA ASN A 119 -3.34 35.01 -12.24
C ASN A 119 -4.01 36.38 -12.05
N ASN A 120 -3.55 37.16 -11.06
CA ASN A 120 -4.12 38.44 -10.68
C ASN A 120 -5.67 38.38 -10.44
N GLY A 121 -6.14 37.28 -9.84
CA GLY A 121 -7.57 37.08 -9.59
C GLY A 121 -8.39 36.62 -10.80
N ASN A 122 -7.82 36.55 -12.00
CA ASN A 122 -8.50 36.08 -13.20
C ASN A 122 -8.19 34.60 -13.48
N ILE A 123 -9.23 33.85 -13.86
CA ILE A 123 -9.06 32.45 -14.27
C ILE A 123 -8.28 32.41 -15.58
N VAL A 124 -7.15 31.69 -15.56
CA VAL A 124 -6.34 31.47 -16.75
C VAL A 124 -6.79 30.19 -17.45
N GLN A 125 -6.86 29.08 -16.68
CA GLN A 125 -7.25 27.78 -17.21
C GLN A 125 -7.69 26.82 -16.12
N HIS A 126 -8.66 25.94 -16.44
CA HIS A 126 -8.96 24.73 -15.67
C HIS A 126 -8.01 23.61 -16.07
N CYS A 127 -7.37 23.00 -15.10
CA CYS A 127 -6.33 21.99 -15.29
C CYS A 127 -6.76 20.65 -14.65
N LYS A 128 -6.44 19.55 -15.32
CA LYS A 128 -6.74 18.20 -14.83
C LYS A 128 -5.85 17.79 -13.66
N SER A 129 -4.75 18.50 -13.42
CA SER A 129 -3.81 18.20 -12.34
C SER A 129 -2.99 19.42 -11.95
N ILE A 130 -2.47 19.38 -10.70
CA ILE A 130 -1.50 20.39 -10.21
C ILE A 130 -0.27 20.46 -11.12
N ASN A 131 0.22 19.34 -11.63
CA ASN A 131 1.41 19.30 -12.49
C ASN A 131 1.18 20.04 -13.80
N GLU A 132 0.00 19.90 -14.38
CA GLU A 132 -0.39 20.64 -15.58
C GLU A 132 -0.48 22.14 -15.31
N ALA A 133 -1.14 22.53 -14.21
CA ALA A 133 -1.25 23.93 -13.80
C ALA A 133 0.13 24.55 -13.56
N CYS A 134 1.04 23.86 -12.86
CA CYS A 134 2.39 24.34 -12.62
C CYS A 134 3.21 24.48 -13.91
N ARG A 135 3.06 23.56 -14.87
CA ARG A 135 3.74 23.66 -16.17
C ARG A 135 3.28 24.87 -16.94
N ILE A 136 1.95 25.05 -17.09
CA ILE A 136 1.36 26.18 -17.78
C ILE A 136 1.76 27.51 -17.12
N ALA A 137 1.71 27.58 -15.79
CA ALA A 137 2.11 28.77 -15.06
C ALA A 137 3.60 29.11 -15.24
N SER A 138 4.46 28.09 -15.27
CA SER A 138 5.90 28.26 -15.50
C SER A 138 6.17 28.81 -16.91
N GLU A 139 5.46 28.29 -17.93
CA GLU A 139 5.58 28.72 -19.32
C GLU A 139 5.04 30.14 -19.54
N LEU A 140 3.88 30.46 -18.98
CA LEU A 140 3.22 31.76 -19.24
C LEU A 140 3.71 32.90 -18.35
N PHE A 141 4.08 32.61 -17.11
CA PHE A 141 4.34 33.65 -16.10
C PHE A 141 5.75 33.58 -15.51
N ASN A 142 6.62 32.71 -16.04
CA ASN A 142 8.00 32.52 -15.59
C ASN A 142 8.13 32.31 -14.08
N VAL A 143 7.17 31.57 -13.48
CA VAL A 143 7.20 31.21 -12.05
C VAL A 143 7.86 29.86 -11.84
N SER A 144 8.50 29.69 -10.67
CA SER A 144 9.15 28.43 -10.34
C SER A 144 8.13 27.29 -10.17
N TYR A 145 8.27 26.23 -11.00
CA TYR A 145 7.45 25.03 -10.91
C TYR A 145 7.45 24.43 -9.48
N SER A 146 8.62 24.27 -8.88
CA SER A 146 8.76 23.69 -7.54
C SER A 146 8.17 24.55 -6.43
N GLY A 147 8.29 25.88 -6.55
CA GLY A 147 7.69 26.83 -5.62
C GLY A 147 6.16 26.80 -5.68
N LEU A 148 5.61 26.86 -6.88
CA LEU A 148 4.16 26.84 -7.07
C LEU A 148 3.56 25.48 -6.69
N ASN A 149 4.22 24.38 -7.03
CA ASN A 149 3.75 23.03 -6.65
C ASN A 149 3.71 22.83 -5.12
N ARG A 150 4.65 23.39 -4.38
CA ARG A 150 4.72 23.28 -2.92
C ARG A 150 3.68 24.19 -2.23
N ASN A 151 3.64 25.45 -2.61
CA ASN A 151 2.90 26.50 -1.89
C ASN A 151 1.52 26.80 -2.53
N LYS A 152 1.25 26.29 -3.75
CA LYS A 152 0.06 26.57 -4.57
C LYS A 152 -0.10 28.05 -4.94
N LYS A 153 0.90 28.89 -4.61
CA LYS A 153 0.93 30.32 -4.93
C LYS A 153 2.37 30.79 -5.17
N SER A 154 2.56 31.64 -6.16
CA SER A 154 3.83 32.31 -6.47
C SER A 154 3.56 33.67 -7.09
N GLY A 155 3.80 34.73 -6.33
CA GLY A 155 3.44 36.10 -6.74
C GLY A 155 1.94 36.26 -6.93
N SER A 156 1.54 36.68 -8.13
CA SER A 156 0.13 36.85 -8.56
C SER A 156 -0.52 35.55 -9.04
N VAL A 157 0.27 34.47 -9.19
CA VAL A 157 -0.19 33.16 -9.70
C VAL A 157 -0.59 32.27 -8.56
N GLU A 158 -1.78 31.68 -8.65
CA GLU A 158 -2.38 30.82 -7.64
C GLU A 158 -3.04 29.59 -8.28
N ILE A 159 -2.95 28.43 -7.60
CA ILE A 159 -3.66 27.20 -7.97
C ILE A 159 -4.73 26.94 -6.92
N VAL A 160 -5.99 26.96 -7.35
CA VAL A 160 -7.15 26.69 -6.51
C VAL A 160 -7.73 25.34 -6.91
N PHE A 161 -8.01 24.49 -5.93
CA PHE A 161 -8.66 23.21 -6.18
C PHE A 161 -10.14 23.39 -6.37
N ASP A 162 -10.67 22.84 -7.44
CA ASP A 162 -12.10 22.78 -7.65
C ASP A 162 -12.67 21.84 -6.55
N ARG A 163 -13.68 22.34 -5.83
CA ARG A 163 -14.42 21.53 -4.86
C ARG A 163 -15.27 20.53 -5.62
N THR A 164 -14.66 19.42 -6.03
CA THR A 164 -15.45 18.28 -6.48
C THR A 164 -15.95 17.52 -5.25
N SER A 165 -17.25 17.35 -5.19
CA SER A 165 -18.01 16.51 -4.31
C SER A 165 -17.50 15.07 -4.30
N ASN A 166 -16.49 14.80 -3.48
CA ASN A 166 -16.15 13.46 -3.04
C ASN A 166 -15.53 13.56 -1.64
N ASP A 167 -16.35 14.04 -0.70
CA ASP A 167 -16.24 13.62 0.68
C ASP A 167 -16.59 12.14 0.69
N TYR A 168 -15.58 11.28 0.76
CA TYR A 168 -15.79 9.90 1.17
C TYR A 168 -16.39 9.95 2.58
N PRO A 169 -17.54 9.32 2.80
CA PRO A 169 -18.06 9.23 4.15
C PRO A 169 -17.02 8.48 4.98
N VAL A 170 -16.51 9.14 6.01
CA VAL A 170 -15.75 8.48 7.07
C VAL A 170 -16.76 7.54 7.71
N GLY A 171 -16.63 6.24 7.45
CA GLY A 171 -17.49 5.23 8.02
C GLY A 171 -17.42 5.29 9.54
N GLU A 172 -18.60 5.33 10.15
CA GLU A 172 -18.85 5.07 11.56
C GLU A 172 -18.35 3.71 12.02
#